data_444edfa00aa1569e20c1ce620379eb01
#
_entry.id   444edfa00aa1569e20c1ce620379eb01
#
_cell.length_a   1.000
_cell.length_b   1.000
_cell.length_c   1.000
_cell.angle_alpha   90.00
_cell.angle_beta   90.00
_cell.angle_gamma   90.00
#
_symmetry.space_group_name_H-M   'P 1'
#
loop_
_entity.id
_entity.type
_entity.pdbx_description
1 polymer ?
#
loop_
_entity_poly.entity_id
_entity_poly.type
_entity_poly.pdbx_seq_one_letter_code
_entity_poly.pdbx_strand_id
1 'polypeptide(L)'
;MTTITADLTVEEGAEFRVELRAGGHLWCVDEPADLGGSDTGPNPYELLLSSVAACTCITVSMYCRRKGWNLHSVSARYTHDRVHARDCDDCESDASGYIDRVRSQIFIEGDFDADQRARLADIARRCPVHKTLERGVTFTTEAVFAG
;
A
#
# COMPACT_ATOMS: atom_id res chain seq x y z
N MET A 1 -13.44 7.95 10.81
CA MET A 1 -13.42 6.48 10.93
C MET A 1 -13.68 5.89 9.56
N THR A 2 -12.90 4.88 9.15
CA THR A 2 -13.05 4.21 7.87
C THR A 2 -13.51 2.79 8.11
N THR A 3 -14.51 2.33 7.37
CA THR A 3 -15.05 0.97 7.47
C THR A 3 -14.96 0.32 6.09
N ILE A 4 -14.42 -0.89 6.05
CA ILE A 4 -14.38 -1.77 4.89
C ILE A 4 -15.15 -3.03 5.25
N THR A 5 -15.96 -3.53 4.32
CA THR A 5 -16.58 -4.86 4.41
C THR A 5 -15.92 -5.76 3.36
N ALA A 6 -15.60 -6.98 3.75
CA ALA A 6 -15.03 -7.99 2.88
C ALA A 6 -15.93 -9.24 2.96
N ASP A 7 -16.43 -9.68 1.82
CA ASP A 7 -17.33 -10.81 1.70
C ASP A 7 -16.74 -11.87 0.76
N LEU A 8 -16.55 -13.09 1.26
CA LEU A 8 -16.15 -14.24 0.48
C LEU A 8 -17.24 -15.30 0.58
N THR A 9 -17.80 -15.67 -0.55
CA THR A 9 -18.69 -16.83 -0.67
C THR A 9 -17.94 -17.94 -1.41
N VAL A 10 -17.83 -19.11 -0.79
CA VAL A 10 -17.12 -20.23 -1.41
C VAL A 10 -17.94 -20.77 -2.58
N GLU A 11 -17.41 -20.61 -3.80
CA GLU A 11 -17.99 -21.10 -5.04
C GLU A 11 -16.94 -21.91 -5.80
N GLU A 12 -17.33 -22.96 -6.52
CA GLU A 12 -16.42 -23.75 -7.32
C GLU A 12 -15.71 -22.89 -8.38
N GLY A 13 -14.37 -22.89 -8.37
CA GLY A 13 -13.55 -22.09 -9.27
C GLY A 13 -13.40 -20.60 -8.88
N ALA A 14 -13.89 -20.21 -7.70
CA ALA A 14 -13.73 -18.86 -7.14
C ALA A 14 -13.52 -18.88 -5.63
N GLU A 15 -12.75 -19.83 -5.13
CA GLU A 15 -12.59 -20.10 -3.69
C GLU A 15 -11.94 -18.98 -2.90
N PHE A 16 -11.15 -18.11 -3.57
CA PHE A 16 -10.41 -17.00 -2.92
C PHE A 16 -10.86 -15.62 -3.37
N ARG A 17 -11.90 -15.53 -4.19
CA ARG A 17 -12.42 -14.26 -4.64
C ARG A 17 -13.20 -13.55 -3.54
N VAL A 18 -12.68 -12.40 -3.11
CA VAL A 18 -13.28 -11.56 -2.08
C VAL A 18 -13.85 -10.29 -2.71
N GLU A 19 -15.09 -9.96 -2.41
CA GLU A 19 -15.69 -8.69 -2.76
C GLU A 19 -15.46 -7.68 -1.63
N LEU A 20 -14.92 -6.51 -1.96
CA LEU A 20 -14.65 -5.44 -1.01
C LEU A 20 -15.56 -4.25 -1.25
N ARG A 21 -16.04 -3.66 -0.15
CA ARG A 21 -16.89 -2.45 -0.16
C ARG A 21 -16.35 -1.39 0.78
N ALA A 22 -16.24 -0.15 0.27
CA ALA A 22 -15.93 1.02 1.07
C ALA A 22 -16.74 2.23 0.58
N GLY A 23 -17.63 2.72 1.41
CA GLY A 23 -18.55 3.78 1.00
C GLY A 23 -19.37 3.35 -0.23
N GLY A 24 -19.32 4.13 -1.32
CA GLY A 24 -19.98 3.80 -2.58
C GLY A 24 -19.14 3.00 -3.59
N HIS A 25 -17.96 2.52 -3.19
CA HIS A 25 -17.02 1.82 -4.07
C HIS A 25 -17.04 0.32 -3.83
N LEU A 26 -16.93 -0.44 -4.93
CA LEU A 26 -16.87 -1.89 -4.96
C LEU A 26 -15.69 -2.33 -5.81
N TRP A 27 -14.89 -3.30 -5.32
CA TRP A 27 -13.84 -3.95 -6.08
C TRP A 27 -13.60 -5.38 -5.57
N CYS A 28 -12.83 -6.19 -6.29
CA CYS A 28 -12.51 -7.54 -5.87
C CYS A 28 -11.00 -7.70 -5.59
N VAL A 29 -10.72 -8.69 -4.75
CA VAL A 29 -9.39 -9.20 -4.41
C VAL A 29 -9.40 -10.69 -4.63
N ASP A 30 -8.33 -11.25 -5.15
CA ASP A 30 -8.20 -12.68 -5.40
C ASP A 30 -6.73 -13.09 -5.24
N GLU A 31 -6.47 -14.38 -5.21
CA GLU A 31 -5.11 -14.90 -5.29
C GLU A 31 -4.75 -15.23 -6.74
N PRO A 32 -3.47 -15.20 -7.11
CA PRO A 32 -3.03 -15.64 -8.43
C PRO A 32 -3.22 -17.14 -8.62
N ALA A 33 -3.23 -17.60 -9.87
CA ALA A 33 -3.54 -18.98 -10.23
C ALA A 33 -2.54 -20.01 -9.65
N ASP A 34 -1.27 -19.63 -9.49
CA ASP A 34 -0.24 -20.48 -8.87
C ASP A 34 -0.43 -20.70 -7.37
N LEU A 35 -1.23 -19.84 -6.71
CA LEU A 35 -1.66 -20.00 -5.33
C LEU A 35 -3.09 -20.57 -5.21
N GLY A 36 -3.69 -21.00 -6.32
CA GLY A 36 -5.02 -21.60 -6.37
C GLY A 36 -6.18 -20.62 -6.54
N GLY A 37 -5.90 -19.35 -6.79
CA GLY A 37 -6.90 -18.34 -7.12
C GLY A 37 -7.27 -18.33 -8.61
N SER A 38 -8.12 -17.41 -9.00
CA SER A 38 -8.56 -17.19 -10.38
C SER A 38 -8.00 -15.91 -11.01
N ASP A 39 -7.15 -15.18 -10.29
CA ASP A 39 -6.50 -13.93 -10.75
C ASP A 39 -7.51 -12.89 -11.26
N THR A 40 -8.66 -12.78 -10.58
CA THR A 40 -9.74 -11.85 -10.96
C THR A 40 -9.60 -10.45 -10.35
N GLY A 41 -8.58 -10.25 -9.52
CA GLY A 41 -8.25 -8.97 -8.89
C GLY A 41 -6.85 -9.00 -8.28
N PRO A 42 -6.36 -7.85 -7.77
CA PRO A 42 -5.08 -7.81 -7.08
C PRO A 42 -5.11 -8.72 -5.84
N ASN A 43 -3.95 -9.28 -5.48
CA ASN A 43 -3.82 -10.00 -4.22
C ASN A 43 -3.77 -9.02 -3.01
N PRO A 44 -3.92 -9.51 -1.77
CA PRO A 44 -3.94 -8.64 -0.59
C PRO A 44 -2.69 -7.77 -0.40
N TYR A 45 -1.49 -8.28 -0.72
CA TYR A 45 -0.26 -7.47 -0.64
C TYR A 45 -0.16 -6.41 -1.72
N GLU A 46 -0.61 -6.70 -2.94
CA GLU A 46 -0.72 -5.71 -4.02
C GLU A 46 -1.70 -4.59 -3.64
N LEU A 47 -2.82 -4.94 -2.99
CA LEU A 47 -3.77 -3.96 -2.50
C LEU A 47 -3.16 -3.08 -1.39
N LEU A 48 -2.42 -3.68 -0.45
CA LEU A 48 -1.70 -2.96 0.59
C LEU A 48 -0.71 -1.96 -0.01
N LEU A 49 0.13 -2.41 -0.94
CA LEU A 49 1.12 -1.54 -1.62
C LEU A 49 0.45 -0.46 -2.46
N SER A 50 -0.65 -0.79 -3.13
CA SER A 50 -1.44 0.18 -3.91
C SER A 50 -1.97 1.31 -3.04
N SER A 51 -2.40 1.02 -1.82
CA SER A 51 -2.87 2.04 -0.87
C SER A 51 -1.75 3.01 -0.48
N VAL A 52 -0.55 2.52 -0.23
CA VAL A 52 0.64 3.35 0.08
C VAL A 52 1.05 4.18 -1.13
N ALA A 53 1.11 3.56 -2.31
CA ALA A 53 1.48 4.24 -3.56
C ALA A 53 0.51 5.39 -3.88
N ALA A 54 -0.79 5.11 -3.85
CA ALA A 54 -1.83 6.12 -4.07
C ALA A 54 -1.74 7.26 -3.05
N CYS A 55 -1.59 6.94 -1.77
CA CYS A 55 -1.46 7.93 -0.71
C CYS A 55 -0.22 8.82 -0.91
N THR A 56 0.90 8.26 -1.34
CA THR A 56 2.12 9.02 -1.64
C THR A 56 1.92 9.99 -2.79
N CYS A 57 1.35 9.53 -3.90
CA CYS A 57 1.03 10.39 -5.05
C CYS A 57 0.07 11.54 -4.66
N ILE A 58 -0.98 11.22 -3.93
CA ILE A 58 -1.94 12.22 -3.42
C ILE A 58 -1.25 13.22 -2.50
N THR A 59 -0.38 12.77 -1.58
CA THR A 59 0.34 13.64 -0.64
C THR A 59 1.23 14.63 -1.37
N VAL A 60 1.98 14.19 -2.36
CA VAL A 60 2.83 15.06 -3.21
C VAL A 60 1.97 16.08 -3.96
N SER A 61 0.90 15.61 -4.61
CA SER A 61 -0.01 16.46 -5.38
C SER A 61 -0.68 17.53 -4.51
N MET A 62 -1.19 17.14 -3.34
CA MET A 62 -1.81 18.08 -2.39
C MET A 62 -0.80 19.12 -1.88
N TYR A 63 0.44 18.71 -1.64
CA TYR A 63 1.49 19.63 -1.21
C TYR A 63 1.82 20.64 -2.30
N CYS A 64 2.05 20.20 -3.55
CA CYS A 64 2.30 21.09 -4.69
C CYS A 64 1.14 22.07 -4.90
N ARG A 65 -0.09 21.59 -4.88
CA ARG A 65 -1.29 22.43 -4.99
C ARG A 65 -1.35 23.52 -3.91
N ARG A 66 -1.08 23.16 -2.66
CA ARG A 66 -1.08 24.13 -1.55
C ARG A 66 0.02 25.18 -1.68
N LYS A 67 1.17 24.82 -2.26
CA LYS A 67 2.31 25.72 -2.47
C LYS A 67 2.23 26.51 -3.77
N GLY A 68 1.28 26.21 -4.64
CA GLY A 68 1.21 26.80 -5.99
C GLY A 68 2.37 26.36 -6.89
N TRP A 69 2.94 25.17 -6.64
CA TRP A 69 4.01 24.61 -7.45
C TRP A 69 3.45 23.83 -8.64
N ASN A 70 4.10 23.97 -9.80
CA ASN A 70 3.64 23.37 -11.04
C ASN A 70 4.07 21.90 -11.15
N LEU A 71 3.23 21.00 -10.64
CA LEU A 71 3.37 19.56 -10.78
C LEU A 71 2.73 19.10 -12.09
N HIS A 72 3.47 18.40 -12.94
CA HIS A 72 2.94 17.81 -14.17
C HIS A 72 2.45 16.38 -13.92
N SER A 73 3.28 15.53 -13.31
CA SER A 73 2.91 14.16 -12.98
C SER A 73 3.62 13.69 -11.71
N VAL A 74 3.03 12.69 -11.06
CA VAL A 74 3.66 11.90 -10.01
C VAL A 74 3.25 10.44 -10.16
N SER A 75 4.23 9.56 -10.13
CA SER A 75 4.01 8.12 -10.09
C SER A 75 4.89 7.46 -9.04
N ALA A 76 4.46 6.33 -8.54
CA ALA A 76 5.13 5.61 -7.48
C ALA A 76 5.20 4.12 -7.80
N ARG A 77 6.37 3.52 -7.67
CA ARG A 77 6.59 2.08 -7.76
C ARG A 77 6.96 1.58 -6.38
N TYR A 78 6.22 0.60 -5.89
CA TYR A 78 6.46 -0.08 -4.64
C TYR A 78 6.73 -1.56 -4.89
N THR A 79 7.70 -2.11 -4.19
CA THR A 79 8.00 -3.54 -4.20
C THR A 79 8.07 -4.04 -2.77
N HIS A 80 7.49 -5.21 -2.52
CA HIS A 80 7.55 -5.92 -1.26
C HIS A 80 8.31 -7.22 -1.46
N ASP A 81 9.24 -7.50 -0.56
CA ASP A 81 9.90 -8.79 -0.46
C ASP A 81 10.03 -9.19 1.02
N ARG A 82 10.14 -10.47 1.24
CA ARG A 82 10.40 -11.03 2.56
C ARG A 82 11.84 -11.55 2.59
N VAL A 83 12.66 -10.93 3.42
CA VAL A 83 14.09 -11.24 3.51
C VAL A 83 14.44 -11.69 4.92
N HIS A 84 15.49 -12.50 5.04
CA HIS A 84 16.04 -12.81 6.36
C HIS A 84 16.75 -11.59 6.95
N ALA A 85 16.55 -11.29 8.22
CA ALA A 85 17.12 -10.11 8.87
C ALA A 85 18.66 -10.00 8.72
N ARG A 86 19.35 -11.14 8.61
CA ARG A 86 20.82 -11.20 8.40
C ARG A 86 21.26 -10.75 7.00
N ASP A 87 20.33 -10.78 6.01
CA ASP A 87 20.60 -10.47 4.60
C ASP A 87 20.07 -9.08 4.24
N CYS A 88 19.67 -8.30 5.22
CA CYS A 88 19.10 -6.98 5.02
C CYS A 88 20.08 -5.89 5.43
N ASP A 89 20.78 -5.31 4.44
CA ASP A 89 21.77 -4.26 4.65
C ASP A 89 21.16 -2.92 5.11
N ASP A 90 19.88 -2.70 4.81
CA ASP A 90 19.16 -1.43 5.08
C ASP A 90 18.21 -1.52 6.28
N CYS A 91 18.23 -2.62 7.03
CA CYS A 91 17.28 -2.84 8.11
C CYS A 91 17.88 -2.46 9.46
N GLU A 92 17.33 -1.42 10.06
CA GLU A 92 17.57 -1.08 11.47
C GLU A 92 16.85 -2.10 12.35
N SER A 93 17.46 -3.21 12.70
CA SER A 93 16.80 -4.06 13.69
C SER A 93 17.68 -5.10 14.34
N ASP A 94 17.46 -5.26 15.62
CA ASP A 94 17.76 -6.47 16.40
C ASP A 94 16.78 -7.62 16.05
N ALA A 95 16.07 -7.53 14.92
CA ALA A 95 15.09 -8.51 14.49
C ALA A 95 15.75 -9.83 14.14
N SER A 96 15.25 -10.91 14.69
CA SER A 96 15.62 -12.27 14.33
C SER A 96 14.57 -12.87 13.39
N GLY A 97 15.01 -13.63 12.38
CA GLY A 97 14.13 -14.31 11.45
C GLY A 97 13.86 -13.52 10.16
N TYR A 98 12.68 -13.70 9.59
CA TYR A 98 12.27 -13.02 8.36
C TYR A 98 11.58 -11.70 8.66
N ILE A 99 11.89 -10.70 7.84
CA ILE A 99 11.29 -9.36 7.90
C ILE A 99 10.66 -9.02 6.56
N ASP A 100 9.57 -8.29 6.61
CA ASP A 100 8.93 -7.73 5.43
C ASP A 100 9.60 -6.40 5.08
N ARG A 101 10.10 -6.30 3.85
CA ARG A 101 10.79 -5.12 3.35
C ARG A 101 10.01 -4.51 2.19
N VAL A 102 9.74 -3.21 2.28
CA VAL A 102 9.11 -2.43 1.21
C VAL A 102 10.10 -1.41 0.70
N ARG A 103 10.33 -1.43 -0.62
CA ARG A 103 11.13 -0.42 -1.33
C ARG A 103 10.24 0.40 -2.25
N SER A 104 10.56 1.67 -2.42
CA SER A 104 9.80 2.56 -3.29
C SER A 104 10.68 3.44 -4.16
N GLN A 105 10.19 3.74 -5.35
CA GLN A 105 10.71 4.77 -6.24
C GLN A 105 9.57 5.71 -6.59
N ILE A 106 9.78 7.00 -6.35
CA ILE A 106 8.78 8.04 -6.62
C ILE A 106 9.31 8.93 -7.74
N PHE A 107 8.57 9.03 -8.82
CA PHE A 107 8.88 9.84 -9.99
C PHE A 107 8.00 11.08 -9.97
N ILE A 108 8.60 12.26 -9.93
CA ILE A 108 7.90 13.55 -9.81
C ILE A 108 8.38 14.43 -10.97
N GLU A 109 7.45 14.84 -11.81
CA GLU A 109 7.69 15.72 -12.95
C GLU A 109 6.98 17.06 -12.74
N GLY A 110 7.69 18.14 -13.03
CA GLY A 110 7.17 19.50 -12.89
C GLY A 110 8.27 20.53 -12.96
N ASP A 111 7.89 21.79 -12.88
CA ASP A 111 8.81 22.92 -12.92
C ASP A 111 9.30 23.23 -11.49
N PHE A 112 10.37 22.58 -11.09
CA PHE A 112 10.91 22.67 -9.74
C PHE A 112 12.38 23.10 -9.72
N ASP A 113 12.73 24.04 -8.86
CA ASP A 113 14.11 24.34 -8.50
C ASP A 113 14.70 23.24 -7.58
N ALA A 114 15.97 23.38 -7.22
CA ALA A 114 16.68 22.40 -6.41
C ALA A 114 16.10 22.25 -5.00
N ASP A 115 15.71 23.35 -4.37
CA ASP A 115 15.14 23.35 -3.02
C ASP A 115 13.76 22.73 -2.99
N GLN A 116 12.95 23.02 -4.01
CA GLN A 116 11.64 22.41 -4.20
C GLN A 116 11.74 20.90 -4.41
N ARG A 117 12.71 20.43 -5.20
CA ARG A 117 12.97 19.00 -5.41
C ARG A 117 13.37 18.29 -4.12
N ALA A 118 14.30 18.87 -3.36
CA ALA A 118 14.69 18.34 -2.06
C ALA A 118 13.50 18.27 -1.10
N ARG A 119 12.66 19.30 -1.08
CA ARG A 119 11.46 19.34 -0.27
C ARG A 119 10.43 18.29 -0.68
N LEU A 120 10.23 18.08 -1.98
CA LEU A 120 9.30 17.06 -2.48
C LEU A 120 9.76 15.64 -2.16
N ALA A 121 11.07 15.36 -2.20
CA ALA A 121 11.64 14.09 -1.77
C ALA A 121 11.33 13.80 -0.28
N ASP A 122 11.40 14.83 0.58
CA ASP A 122 11.01 14.72 1.99
C ASP A 122 9.48 14.52 2.15
N ILE A 123 8.67 15.25 1.39
CA ILE A 123 7.20 15.13 1.43
C ILE A 123 6.73 13.76 0.99
N ALA A 124 7.36 13.16 -0.02
CA ALA A 124 7.02 11.81 -0.49
C ALA A 124 7.12 10.73 0.61
N ARG A 125 8.01 10.94 1.60
CA ARG A 125 8.17 10.04 2.77
C ARG A 125 7.14 10.29 3.87
N ARG A 126 6.30 11.32 3.76
CA ARG A 126 5.34 11.74 4.80
C ARG A 126 3.92 11.26 4.54
N CYS A 127 3.73 10.32 3.62
CA CYS A 127 2.44 9.71 3.36
C CYS A 127 1.85 9.12 4.66
N PRO A 128 0.61 9.47 5.04
CA PRO A 128 -0.01 8.97 6.27
C PRO A 128 -0.10 7.45 6.35
N VAL A 129 -0.41 6.77 5.25
CA VAL A 129 -0.47 5.29 5.21
C VAL A 129 0.90 4.67 5.45
N HIS A 130 1.95 5.21 4.83
CA HIS A 130 3.33 4.79 5.08
C HIS A 130 3.67 4.87 6.58
N LYS A 131 3.40 6.03 7.20
CA LYS A 131 3.65 6.22 8.63
C LYS A 131 2.85 5.30 9.54
N THR A 132 1.64 4.93 9.13
CA THR A 132 0.83 3.96 9.87
C THR A 132 1.51 2.59 9.85
N LEU A 133 2.02 2.15 8.71
CA LEU A 133 2.73 0.88 8.58
C LEU A 133 4.06 0.86 9.35
N GLU A 134 4.84 1.94 9.28
CA GLU A 134 6.11 2.06 10.03
C GLU A 134 5.91 1.95 11.55
N ARG A 135 4.84 2.57 12.06
CA ARG A 135 4.54 2.58 13.51
C ARG A 135 3.88 1.29 13.98
N GLY A 136 3.37 0.49 13.05
CA GLY A 136 2.53 -0.65 13.36
C GLY A 136 1.11 -0.25 13.75
N VAL A 137 0.23 -1.25 13.81
CA VAL A 137 -1.17 -1.12 14.19
C VAL A 137 -1.53 -2.18 15.22
N THR A 138 -2.45 -1.86 16.11
CA THR A 138 -3.02 -2.82 17.07
C THR A 138 -4.31 -3.36 16.50
N PHE A 139 -4.44 -4.69 16.45
CA PHE A 139 -5.63 -5.39 16.00
C PHE A 139 -6.43 -5.89 17.21
N THR A 140 -7.74 -5.71 17.15
CA THR A 140 -8.69 -6.37 18.03
C THR A 140 -9.68 -7.12 17.15
N THR A 141 -9.79 -8.44 17.35
CA THR A 141 -10.60 -9.31 16.47
C THR A 141 -11.61 -10.08 17.29
N GLU A 142 -12.86 -10.09 16.82
CA GLU A 142 -13.95 -10.91 17.33
C GLU A 142 -14.40 -11.84 16.19
N ALA A 143 -14.47 -13.14 16.46
CA ALA A 143 -15.04 -14.11 15.54
C ALA A 143 -16.48 -14.44 15.94
N VAL A 144 -17.42 -14.26 15.01
CA VAL A 144 -18.84 -14.56 15.21
C VAL A 144 -19.23 -15.71 14.30
N PHE A 145 -19.86 -16.73 14.88
CA PHE A 145 -20.33 -17.91 14.16
C PHE A 145 -21.85 -17.87 14.02
N ALA A 146 -22.34 -17.93 12.78
CA ALA A 146 -23.75 -18.17 12.50
C ALA A 146 -24.00 -19.68 12.43
N GLY A 147 -24.93 -20.16 13.25
CA GLY A 147 -25.33 -21.56 13.30
C GLY A 147 -26.31 -21.96 12.21
#